data_db553b73c401ef61f5709b0c959fe48f
#
_entry.id   db553b73c401ef61f5709b0c959fe48f
#
_cell.length_a   1.000
_cell.length_b   1.000
_cell.length_c   1.000
_cell.angle_alpha   90.00
_cell.angle_beta   90.00
_cell.angle_gamma   90.00
#
_symmetry.space_group_name_H-M   'P 1'
#
loop_
_entity.id
_entity.type
_entity.pdbx_description
1 polymer ?
#
loop_
_entity_poly.entity_id
_entity_poly.type
_entity_poly.pdbx_seq_one_letter_code
_entity_poly.pdbx_strand_id
1 'polypeptide(L)'
;MNLFTSRLLTICGLICIALLFQIIISSNLVDAIESSDSNTKKISNDSELESIVTNGSSTNQLAYQNSQHGIFMLFPSNWTFSNSGLPEYTQVAAFYGPLQNLSDPIPPRLTITVMNYQQNISLKDFTNMTLSSLNQTNQVKIVSSEPTTLADHPGYQVVFSTLPNIGNPVSFDIMHSWIAMGKKIYVFQYSAESSKFDTYLPTIKQILQSLRIDTSK
;
A
#
# COMPACT_ATOMS: atom_id res chain seq x y z
N MET A 1 14.50 27.51 16.58
CA MET A 1 14.17 26.28 15.83
C MET A 1 13.88 25.19 16.87
N ASN A 2 12.59 24.88 17.09
CA ASN A 2 12.13 24.12 18.27
C ASN A 2 12.57 22.66 18.18
N LEU A 3 13.11 22.11 19.29
CA LEU A 3 13.46 20.68 19.44
C LEU A 3 12.30 19.72 19.12
N PHE A 4 11.07 20.19 19.21
CA PHE A 4 9.85 19.42 18.89
C PHE A 4 9.71 19.15 17.38
N THR A 5 10.01 20.11 16.53
CA THR A 5 9.98 19.94 15.06
C THR A 5 11.06 18.99 14.56
N SER A 6 12.23 19.00 15.21
CA SER A 6 13.34 18.10 14.89
C SER A 6 13.02 16.63 15.17
N ARG A 7 12.37 16.32 16.30
CA ARG A 7 11.99 14.94 16.64
C ARG A 7 10.85 14.40 15.76
N LEU A 8 9.90 15.25 15.36
CA LEU A 8 8.81 14.86 14.46
C LEU A 8 9.34 14.56 13.04
N LEU A 9 10.28 15.35 12.53
CA LEU A 9 10.96 15.11 11.26
C LEU A 9 11.76 13.80 11.26
N THR A 10 12.43 13.46 12.38
CA THR A 10 13.21 12.23 12.49
C THR A 10 12.33 10.99 12.51
N ILE A 11 11.18 11.03 13.18
CA ILE A 11 10.23 9.89 13.25
C ILE A 11 9.53 9.67 11.91
N CYS A 12 9.12 10.73 11.20
CA CYS A 12 8.53 10.60 9.86
C CYS A 12 9.53 10.14 8.79
N GLY A 13 10.77 10.60 8.85
CA GLY A 13 11.84 10.12 7.98
C GLY A 13 12.10 8.63 8.17
N LEU A 14 12.08 8.13 9.41
CA LEU A 14 12.21 6.70 9.73
C LEU A 14 11.01 5.88 9.24
N ILE A 15 9.78 6.40 9.28
CA ILE A 15 8.59 5.70 8.78
C ILE A 15 8.60 5.63 7.25
N CYS A 16 8.97 6.68 6.53
CA CYS A 16 9.12 6.65 5.08
C CYS A 16 10.25 5.70 4.65
N ILE A 17 11.37 5.68 5.37
CA ILE A 17 12.48 4.73 5.15
C ILE A 17 12.04 3.31 5.48
N ALA A 18 11.24 3.07 6.53
CA ALA A 18 10.70 1.76 6.86
C ALA A 18 9.74 1.23 5.79
N LEU A 19 8.90 2.10 5.18
CA LEU A 19 8.06 1.74 4.03
C LEU A 19 8.90 1.35 2.81
N LEU A 20 10.05 2.00 2.58
CA LEU A 20 11.02 1.62 1.55
C LEU A 20 11.73 0.31 1.90
N PHE A 21 12.06 0.08 3.19
CA PHE A 21 12.74 -1.14 3.66
C PHE A 21 11.85 -2.39 3.60
N GLN A 22 10.52 -2.26 3.70
CA GLN A 22 9.60 -3.40 3.54
C GLN A 22 9.69 -4.07 2.17
N ILE A 23 10.12 -3.35 1.14
CA ILE A 23 10.33 -3.90 -0.20
C ILE A 23 11.56 -4.80 -0.22
N ILE A 24 12.61 -4.45 0.52
CA ILE A 24 13.89 -5.18 0.55
C ILE A 24 13.78 -6.46 1.40
N ILE A 25 12.99 -6.42 2.49
CA ILE A 25 12.84 -7.58 3.40
C ILE A 25 11.87 -8.63 2.83
N SER A 26 10.83 -8.22 2.08
CA SER A 26 9.89 -9.18 1.50
C SER A 26 10.49 -10.02 0.37
N SER A 27 11.58 -9.59 -0.26
CA SER A 27 12.30 -10.42 -1.24
C SER A 27 13.09 -11.58 -0.59
N ASN A 28 13.39 -11.52 0.71
CA ASN A 28 14.09 -12.58 1.45
C ASN A 28 13.13 -13.54 2.20
N LEU A 29 11.81 -13.31 2.13
CA LEU A 29 10.82 -14.14 2.84
C LEU A 29 10.18 -15.23 1.96
N VAL A 30 10.57 -15.33 0.70
CA VAL A 30 10.02 -16.35 -0.23
C VAL A 30 10.49 -17.76 0.16
N ASP A 31 11.62 -17.91 0.84
CA ASP A 31 12.16 -19.23 1.26
C ASP A 31 11.43 -19.86 2.46
N ALA A 32 10.44 -19.16 3.07
CA ALA A 32 9.77 -19.65 4.28
C ALA A 32 8.35 -20.21 4.04
N ILE A 33 7.84 -20.24 2.80
CA ILE A 33 6.45 -20.64 2.52
C ILE A 33 6.32 -22.08 2.00
N GLU A 34 7.41 -22.82 1.85
CA GLU A 34 7.34 -24.22 1.35
C GLU A 34 7.02 -25.29 2.38
N SER A 35 6.59 -24.96 3.60
CA SER A 35 6.15 -25.99 4.54
C SER A 35 5.07 -25.51 5.51
N SER A 36 3.81 -25.57 5.13
CA SER A 36 2.77 -26.00 6.07
C SER A 36 1.46 -26.32 5.37
N ASP A 37 1.12 -27.53 5.57
CA ASP A 37 -0.06 -28.30 5.22
C ASP A 37 -1.38 -27.63 5.65
N SER A 38 -2.40 -27.91 4.87
CA SER A 38 -3.82 -27.65 5.05
C SER A 38 -4.30 -27.68 6.50
N ASN A 39 -4.69 -26.52 7.06
CA ASN A 39 -5.74 -26.45 8.07
C ASN A 39 -6.34 -25.04 8.10
N THR A 40 -7.49 -24.92 7.48
CA THR A 40 -8.34 -23.73 7.49
C THR A 40 -8.85 -23.49 8.90
N LYS A 41 -8.16 -22.66 9.69
CA LYS A 41 -8.67 -22.18 10.97
C LYS A 41 -9.11 -20.73 10.81
N LYS A 42 -10.44 -20.58 10.81
CA LYS A 42 -11.15 -19.30 10.86
C LYS A 42 -10.64 -18.49 12.05
N ILE A 43 -9.85 -17.45 11.83
CA ILE A 43 -9.49 -16.46 12.84
C ILE A 43 -10.35 -15.23 12.56
N SER A 44 -11.30 -15.03 13.46
CA SER A 44 -12.14 -13.83 13.54
C SER A 44 -11.31 -12.67 14.06
N ASN A 45 -11.04 -11.66 13.22
CA ASN A 45 -10.72 -10.29 13.65
C ASN A 45 -11.15 -9.31 12.56
N ASP A 46 -12.20 -8.57 12.81
CA ASP A 46 -12.66 -7.26 12.31
C ASP A 46 -12.49 -6.86 10.83
N SER A 47 -12.30 -7.80 9.91
CA SER A 47 -12.41 -7.53 8.48
C SER A 47 -13.27 -8.63 7.85
N GLU A 48 -14.48 -8.26 7.47
CA GLU A 48 -15.40 -9.13 6.73
C GLU A 48 -15.08 -9.10 5.24
N LEU A 49 -14.88 -10.27 4.65
CA LEU A 49 -14.79 -10.46 3.22
C LEU A 49 -16.18 -10.85 2.71
N GLU A 50 -16.87 -9.93 2.05
CA GLU A 50 -18.15 -10.23 1.39
C GLU A 50 -17.95 -10.37 -0.12
N SER A 51 -18.46 -11.45 -0.69
CA SER A 51 -18.59 -11.60 -2.14
C SER A 51 -19.87 -10.92 -2.61
N ILE A 52 -19.75 -9.87 -3.44
CA ILE A 52 -20.90 -9.19 -4.03
C ILE A 52 -21.30 -9.94 -5.31
N VAL A 53 -22.44 -10.62 -5.27
CA VAL A 53 -23.12 -11.15 -6.46
C VAL A 53 -24.12 -10.08 -6.91
N THR A 54 -23.78 -9.28 -7.92
CA THR A 54 -24.75 -8.38 -8.54
C THR A 54 -25.58 -9.14 -9.57
N ASN A 55 -26.91 -9.08 -9.43
CA ASN A 55 -27.85 -9.68 -10.39
C ASN A 55 -27.63 -9.10 -11.79
N GLY A 56 -27.05 -9.87 -12.70
CA GLY A 56 -27.01 -9.57 -14.11
C GLY A 56 -25.64 -9.37 -14.77
N SER A 57 -24.55 -9.32 -14.02
CA SER A 57 -23.18 -9.35 -14.59
C SER A 57 -22.29 -10.07 -13.59
N SER A 58 -21.63 -11.15 -13.99
CA SER A 58 -20.63 -11.82 -13.16
C SER A 58 -19.41 -10.92 -13.04
N THR A 59 -19.45 -9.98 -12.12
CA THR A 59 -18.25 -9.20 -11.78
C THR A 59 -17.33 -10.12 -11.00
N ASN A 60 -16.20 -10.53 -11.58
CA ASN A 60 -15.16 -11.30 -10.90
C ASN A 60 -14.45 -10.41 -9.86
N GLN A 61 -15.22 -9.79 -8.95
CA GLN A 61 -14.73 -8.89 -7.92
C GLN A 61 -15.21 -9.33 -6.55
N LEU A 62 -14.35 -9.16 -5.56
CA LEU A 62 -14.62 -9.33 -4.14
C LEU A 62 -14.61 -7.97 -3.46
N ALA A 63 -15.39 -7.82 -2.39
CA ALA A 63 -15.37 -6.63 -1.54
C ALA A 63 -14.40 -6.82 -0.37
N TYR A 64 -13.60 -5.82 -0.09
CA TYR A 64 -12.85 -5.68 1.14
C TYR A 64 -13.48 -4.58 1.98
N GLN A 65 -13.76 -4.87 3.24
CA GLN A 65 -14.25 -3.92 4.21
C GLN A 65 -13.41 -3.98 5.49
N ASN A 66 -13.01 -2.80 5.98
CA ASN A 66 -12.37 -2.66 7.28
C ASN A 66 -13.10 -1.57 8.07
N SER A 67 -13.98 -2.00 8.99
CA SER A 67 -14.84 -1.11 9.76
C SER A 67 -14.06 -0.25 10.77
N GLN A 68 -12.90 -0.72 11.26
CA GLN A 68 -12.04 0.03 12.19
C GLN A 68 -11.47 1.30 11.55
N HIS A 69 -11.19 1.25 10.26
CA HIS A 69 -10.61 2.35 9.51
C HIS A 69 -11.59 2.99 8.53
N GLY A 70 -12.84 2.49 8.46
CA GLY A 70 -13.88 2.98 7.56
C GLY A 70 -13.59 2.70 6.08
N ILE A 71 -12.75 1.70 5.74
CA ILE A 71 -12.30 1.43 4.38
C ILE A 71 -13.23 0.41 3.73
N PHE A 72 -13.68 0.73 2.50
CA PHE A 72 -14.34 -0.20 1.59
C PHE A 72 -13.72 -0.10 0.21
N MET A 73 -13.48 -1.23 -0.45
CA MET A 73 -13.05 -1.27 -1.85
C MET A 73 -13.36 -2.61 -2.50
N LEU A 74 -13.39 -2.63 -3.84
CA LEU A 74 -13.53 -3.83 -4.65
C LEU A 74 -12.18 -4.23 -5.25
N PHE A 75 -11.89 -5.52 -5.30
CA PHE A 75 -10.68 -6.06 -5.91
C PHE A 75 -10.99 -7.33 -6.72
N PRO A 76 -10.18 -7.70 -7.74
CA PRO A 76 -10.45 -8.87 -8.55
C PRO A 76 -10.42 -10.18 -7.74
N SER A 77 -11.32 -11.11 -8.05
CA SER A 77 -11.44 -12.40 -7.33
C SER A 77 -10.22 -13.33 -7.51
N ASN A 78 -9.38 -13.08 -8.51
CA ASN A 78 -8.11 -13.79 -8.72
C ASN A 78 -6.92 -13.16 -7.97
N TRP A 79 -7.17 -12.12 -7.16
CA TRP A 79 -6.20 -11.58 -6.22
C TRP A 79 -6.39 -12.25 -4.85
N THR A 80 -5.30 -12.44 -4.14
CA THR A 80 -5.34 -12.86 -2.73
C THR A 80 -5.13 -11.67 -1.82
N PHE A 81 -5.59 -11.76 -0.57
CA PHE A 81 -5.35 -10.69 0.38
C PHE A 81 -4.94 -11.24 1.75
N SER A 82 -4.26 -10.41 2.53
CA SER A 82 -3.85 -10.69 3.88
C SER A 82 -4.12 -9.48 4.78
N ASN A 83 -4.74 -9.72 5.95
CA ASN A 83 -4.90 -8.75 7.03
C ASN A 83 -3.75 -8.79 8.04
N SER A 84 -2.81 -9.71 7.88
CA SER A 84 -1.64 -9.80 8.75
C SER A 84 -0.69 -8.64 8.47
N GLY A 85 -1.10 -7.45 8.89
CA GLY A 85 -0.18 -6.33 9.05
C GLY A 85 0.77 -6.64 10.20
N LEU A 86 2.03 -6.31 10.05
CA LEU A 86 2.93 -6.26 11.20
C LEU A 86 2.40 -5.14 12.11
N PRO A 87 2.07 -5.43 13.39
CA PRO A 87 1.44 -4.44 14.28
C PRO A 87 2.25 -3.14 14.42
N GLU A 88 3.56 -3.23 14.23
CA GLU A 88 4.50 -2.13 14.29
C GLU A 88 4.45 -1.17 13.08
N TYR A 89 3.80 -1.57 11.95
CA TYR A 89 3.82 -0.79 10.70
C TYR A 89 2.49 -0.20 10.29
N THR A 90 1.45 -0.30 11.12
CA THR A 90 0.13 0.27 10.79
C THR A 90 -0.45 -0.19 9.43
N GLN A 91 0.13 -1.24 8.83
CA GLN A 91 -0.41 -1.87 7.64
C GLN A 91 -1.71 -2.58 7.99
N VAL A 92 -2.80 -2.23 7.32
CA VAL A 92 -4.13 -2.79 7.59
C VAL A 92 -4.52 -3.90 6.63
N ALA A 93 -3.96 -3.91 5.41
CA ALA A 93 -4.17 -4.98 4.42
C ALA A 93 -3.07 -4.98 3.36
N ALA A 94 -2.86 -6.15 2.75
CA ALA A 94 -2.07 -6.31 1.54
C ALA A 94 -2.82 -7.21 0.54
N PHE A 95 -2.85 -6.81 -0.73
CA PHE A 95 -3.47 -7.53 -1.83
C PHE A 95 -2.38 -7.92 -2.81
N TYR A 96 -2.38 -9.17 -3.25
CA TYR A 96 -1.38 -9.75 -4.14
C TYR A 96 -2.06 -10.19 -5.42
N GLY A 97 -1.60 -9.67 -6.54
CA GLY A 97 -2.08 -10.06 -7.85
C GLY A 97 -1.54 -11.43 -8.29
N PRO A 98 -2.11 -12.02 -9.33
CA PRO A 98 -1.65 -13.31 -9.83
C PRO A 98 -0.24 -13.18 -10.41
N LEU A 99 0.56 -14.24 -10.25
CA LEU A 99 1.82 -14.40 -10.96
C LEU A 99 1.52 -14.69 -12.45
N GLN A 100 2.25 -14.07 -13.36
CA GLN A 100 2.08 -14.32 -14.79
C GLN A 100 2.62 -15.70 -15.20
N ASN A 101 3.64 -16.17 -14.50
CA ASN A 101 4.21 -17.50 -14.68
C ASN A 101 4.85 -17.98 -13.37
N LEU A 102 5.10 -19.28 -13.27
CA LEU A 102 5.68 -19.91 -12.07
C LEU A 102 7.13 -19.49 -11.78
N SER A 103 7.81 -18.90 -12.75
CA SER A 103 9.18 -18.38 -12.57
C SER A 103 9.22 -16.94 -12.04
N ASP A 104 8.04 -16.29 -11.88
CA ASP A 104 7.95 -14.96 -11.30
C ASP A 104 7.93 -15.03 -9.78
N PRO A 105 9.02 -14.65 -9.09
CA PRO A 105 9.10 -14.85 -7.64
C PRO A 105 8.25 -13.84 -6.86
N ILE A 106 7.89 -12.70 -7.46
CA ILE A 106 7.29 -11.56 -6.73
C ILE A 106 6.00 -11.12 -7.42
N PRO A 107 4.82 -11.32 -6.77
CA PRO A 107 3.56 -10.85 -7.28
C PRO A 107 3.45 -9.31 -7.19
N PRO A 108 2.67 -8.66 -8.08
CA PRO A 108 2.28 -7.28 -7.89
C PRO A 108 1.49 -7.13 -6.59
N ARG A 109 1.73 -6.06 -5.84
CA ARG A 109 1.19 -5.89 -4.49
C ARG A 109 0.59 -4.51 -4.30
N LEU A 110 -0.65 -4.45 -3.78
CA LEU A 110 -1.26 -3.23 -3.25
C LEU A 110 -1.34 -3.34 -1.73
N THR A 111 -0.77 -2.39 -1.02
CA THR A 111 -0.78 -2.33 0.45
C THR A 111 -1.58 -1.13 0.91
N ILE A 112 -2.35 -1.29 1.97
CA ILE A 112 -3.05 -0.20 2.65
C ILE A 112 -2.40 -0.01 4.01
N THR A 113 -2.01 1.23 4.30
CA THR A 113 -1.45 1.65 5.58
C THR A 113 -2.25 2.83 6.12
N VAL A 114 -2.59 2.79 7.41
CA VAL A 114 -3.26 3.91 8.10
C VAL A 114 -2.35 4.40 9.23
N MET A 115 -1.83 5.61 9.08
CA MET A 115 -0.99 6.24 10.09
C MET A 115 -1.82 7.18 10.95
N ASN A 116 -1.70 7.04 12.28
CA ASN A 116 -2.37 7.89 13.25
C ASN A 116 -1.38 8.90 13.83
N TYR A 117 -1.74 10.17 13.81
CA TYR A 117 -0.97 11.27 14.36
C TYR A 117 -1.63 11.80 15.63
N GLN A 118 -0.85 12.37 16.55
CA GLN A 118 -1.38 12.99 17.76
C GLN A 118 -2.15 14.29 17.45
N GLN A 119 -1.76 15.00 16.38
CA GLN A 119 -2.35 16.25 15.92
C GLN A 119 -2.79 16.13 14.47
N ASN A 120 -3.67 17.05 14.02
CA ASN A 120 -4.04 17.11 12.61
C ASN A 120 -2.80 17.36 11.76
N ILE A 121 -2.69 16.61 10.67
CA ILE A 121 -1.64 16.75 9.67
C ILE A 121 -2.28 17.14 8.35
N SER A 122 -1.74 18.19 7.71
CA SER A 122 -2.24 18.59 6.40
C SER A 122 -1.68 17.70 5.29
N LEU A 123 -2.45 17.58 4.20
CA LEU A 123 -1.97 16.88 2.99
C LEU A 123 -0.64 17.48 2.51
N LYS A 124 -0.53 18.82 2.52
CA LYS A 124 0.69 19.54 2.10
C LYS A 124 1.91 19.19 2.95
N ASP A 125 1.75 19.16 4.28
CA ASP A 125 2.87 18.88 5.19
C ASP A 125 3.33 17.43 5.03
N PHE A 126 2.40 16.48 4.98
CA PHE A 126 2.72 15.07 4.75
C PHE A 126 3.41 14.87 3.39
N THR A 127 2.90 15.52 2.33
CA THR A 127 3.50 15.47 0.99
C THR A 127 4.93 16.01 1.01
N ASN A 128 5.16 17.18 1.61
CA ASN A 128 6.50 17.77 1.68
C ASN A 128 7.49 16.87 2.44
N MET A 129 7.05 16.26 3.55
CA MET A 129 7.88 15.33 4.31
C MET A 129 8.22 14.08 3.49
N THR A 130 7.25 13.50 2.80
CA THR A 130 7.43 12.30 1.97
C THR A 130 8.37 12.58 0.80
N LEU A 131 8.15 13.65 0.04
CA LEU A 131 9.02 14.02 -1.09
C LEU A 131 10.43 14.38 -0.64
N SER A 132 10.58 15.08 0.49
CA SER A 132 11.90 15.38 1.05
C SER A 132 12.66 14.10 1.41
N SER A 133 11.97 13.12 2.01
CA SER A 133 12.56 11.83 2.37
C SER A 133 12.98 11.02 1.13
N LEU A 134 12.14 10.97 0.09
CA LEU A 134 12.47 10.30 -1.17
C LEU A 134 13.68 10.94 -1.86
N ASN A 135 13.78 12.27 -1.87
CA ASN A 135 14.88 13.00 -2.47
C ASN A 135 16.22 12.85 -1.70
N GLN A 136 16.15 12.49 -0.42
CA GLN A 136 17.37 12.26 0.39
C GLN A 136 17.94 10.85 0.23
N THR A 137 17.19 9.92 -0.35
CA THR A 137 17.68 8.56 -0.61
C THR A 137 18.26 8.45 -2.02
N ASN A 138 19.47 7.91 -2.12
CA ASN A 138 20.14 7.64 -3.40
C ASN A 138 19.70 6.32 -4.05
N GLN A 139 18.72 5.63 -3.45
CA GLN A 139 18.26 4.31 -3.90
C GLN A 139 16.99 4.36 -4.75
N VAL A 140 16.42 5.54 -4.95
CA VAL A 140 15.21 5.70 -5.75
C VAL A 140 15.33 6.85 -6.73
N LYS A 141 14.55 6.76 -7.82
CA LYS A 141 14.39 7.83 -8.81
C LYS A 141 12.90 8.16 -8.90
N ILE A 142 12.52 9.40 -8.59
CA ILE A 142 11.15 9.88 -8.78
C ILE A 142 10.86 9.96 -10.27
N VAL A 143 9.77 9.32 -10.71
CA VAL A 143 9.27 9.28 -12.09
C VAL A 143 8.19 10.34 -12.30
N SER A 144 7.22 10.40 -11.39
CA SER A 144 6.15 11.41 -11.40
C SER A 144 5.73 11.78 -9.98
N SER A 145 5.16 12.97 -9.83
CA SER A 145 4.73 13.49 -8.53
C SER A 145 3.63 14.52 -8.77
N GLU A 146 2.38 14.22 -8.40
CA GLU A 146 1.23 15.03 -8.78
C GLU A 146 0.06 14.94 -7.79
N PRO A 147 -0.80 15.97 -7.70
CA PRO A 147 -2.07 15.89 -7.01
C PRO A 147 -2.96 14.81 -7.62
N THR A 148 -3.79 14.17 -6.79
CA THR A 148 -4.79 13.18 -7.21
C THR A 148 -6.05 13.30 -6.36
N THR A 149 -7.07 12.50 -6.67
CA THR A 149 -8.29 12.33 -5.87
C THR A 149 -8.46 10.86 -5.53
N LEU A 150 -8.70 10.54 -4.27
CA LEU A 150 -8.95 9.20 -3.77
C LEU A 150 -10.16 9.23 -2.84
N ALA A 151 -11.12 8.31 -3.04
CA ALA A 151 -12.36 8.26 -2.25
C ALA A 151 -13.05 9.64 -2.14
N ASP A 152 -13.09 10.40 -3.23
CA ASP A 152 -13.63 11.76 -3.35
C ASP A 152 -12.91 12.83 -2.49
N HIS A 153 -11.73 12.52 -1.95
CA HIS A 153 -10.90 13.45 -1.19
C HIS A 153 -9.65 13.88 -1.97
N PRO A 154 -9.21 15.14 -1.81
CA PRO A 154 -7.93 15.58 -2.33
C PRO A 154 -6.79 14.71 -1.78
N GLY A 155 -5.94 14.25 -2.66
CA GLY A 155 -4.81 13.41 -2.35
C GLY A 155 -3.57 13.82 -3.13
N TYR A 156 -2.53 13.04 -2.98
CA TYR A 156 -1.29 13.19 -3.71
C TYR A 156 -0.75 11.83 -4.10
N GLN A 157 -0.05 11.77 -5.23
CA GLN A 157 0.56 10.56 -5.75
C GLN A 157 2.00 10.83 -6.14
N VAL A 158 2.87 9.87 -5.87
CA VAL A 158 4.23 9.82 -6.40
C VAL A 158 4.49 8.44 -6.96
N VAL A 159 5.13 8.40 -8.13
CA VAL A 159 5.67 7.17 -8.72
C VAL A 159 7.19 7.30 -8.72
N PHE A 160 7.86 6.25 -8.25
CA PHE A 160 9.31 6.20 -8.22
C PHE A 160 9.81 4.79 -8.48
N SER A 161 11.01 4.68 -9.06
CA SER A 161 11.69 3.41 -9.33
C SER A 161 12.78 3.19 -8.29
N THR A 162 12.93 1.96 -7.81
CA THR A 162 14.11 1.56 -7.03
C THR A 162 15.28 1.31 -7.96
N LEU A 163 16.47 1.67 -7.53
CA LEU A 163 17.70 1.37 -8.29
C LEU A 163 18.20 -0.03 -7.92
N PRO A 164 18.61 -0.83 -8.93
CA PRO A 164 19.24 -2.12 -8.66
C PRO A 164 20.49 -1.96 -7.81
N ASN A 165 20.74 -2.90 -6.92
CA ASN A 165 21.96 -2.96 -6.13
C ASN A 165 22.49 -4.40 -6.04
N ILE A 166 23.66 -4.60 -5.40
CA ILE A 166 24.32 -5.90 -5.31
C ILE A 166 23.44 -6.96 -4.61
N GLY A 167 22.59 -6.54 -3.67
CA GLY A 167 21.68 -7.44 -2.92
C GLY A 167 20.32 -7.63 -3.58
N ASN A 168 19.94 -6.77 -4.53
CA ASN A 168 18.70 -6.85 -5.27
C ASN A 168 18.90 -6.33 -6.71
N PRO A 169 19.12 -7.24 -7.67
CA PRO A 169 19.36 -6.88 -9.07
C PRO A 169 18.07 -6.45 -9.80
N VAL A 170 16.89 -6.65 -9.19
CA VAL A 170 15.59 -6.33 -9.80
C VAL A 170 15.16 -4.92 -9.39
N SER A 171 14.76 -4.11 -10.37
CA SER A 171 14.12 -2.82 -10.13
C SER A 171 12.63 -2.98 -9.90
N PHE A 172 12.09 -2.20 -8.97
CA PHE A 172 10.66 -2.08 -8.72
C PHE A 172 10.20 -0.67 -9.03
N ASP A 173 9.03 -0.55 -9.65
CA ASP A 173 8.28 0.69 -9.70
C ASP A 173 7.21 0.67 -8.62
N ILE A 174 7.08 1.81 -7.96
CA ILE A 174 6.24 1.97 -6.80
C ILE A 174 5.40 3.23 -6.97
N MET A 175 4.09 3.08 -6.84
CA MET A 175 3.15 4.18 -6.76
C MET A 175 2.67 4.31 -5.32
N HIS A 176 2.98 5.43 -4.69
CA HIS A 176 2.41 5.82 -3.41
C HIS A 176 1.32 6.86 -3.66
N SER A 177 0.12 6.59 -3.19
CA SER A 177 -0.99 7.53 -3.22
C SER A 177 -1.54 7.71 -1.81
N TRP A 178 -1.80 8.95 -1.37
CA TRP A 178 -2.27 9.21 -0.01
C TRP A 178 -3.27 10.34 0.07
N ILE A 179 -4.07 10.29 1.14
CA ILE A 179 -4.98 11.35 1.58
C ILE A 179 -4.77 11.63 3.06
N ALA A 180 -5.02 12.88 3.46
CA ALA A 180 -4.96 13.33 4.85
C ALA A 180 -6.38 13.63 5.36
N MET A 181 -6.76 13.01 6.48
CA MET A 181 -8.09 13.15 7.08
C MET A 181 -7.96 13.35 8.59
N GLY A 182 -7.91 14.61 9.00
CA GLY A 182 -7.71 14.98 10.39
C GLY A 182 -6.36 14.49 10.94
N LYS A 183 -6.40 13.54 11.85
CA LYS A 183 -5.22 12.92 12.45
C LYS A 183 -4.76 11.66 11.74
N LYS A 184 -5.41 11.25 10.64
CA LYS A 184 -5.10 10.03 9.92
C LYS A 184 -4.55 10.35 8.54
N ILE A 185 -3.55 9.58 8.13
CA ILE A 185 -3.09 9.49 6.73
C ILE A 185 -3.37 8.08 6.25
N TYR A 186 -4.08 7.96 5.15
CA TYR A 186 -4.30 6.72 4.44
C TYR A 186 -3.33 6.67 3.27
N VAL A 187 -2.49 5.64 3.23
CA VAL A 187 -1.51 5.41 2.16
C VAL A 187 -1.86 4.13 1.43
N PHE A 188 -1.92 4.22 0.12
CA PHE A 188 -2.13 3.11 -0.80
C PHE A 188 -0.85 2.96 -1.62
N GLN A 189 -0.12 1.89 -1.40
CA GLN A 189 1.13 1.62 -2.09
C GLN A 189 0.94 0.46 -3.06
N TYR A 190 1.11 0.72 -4.34
CA TYR A 190 1.25 -0.30 -5.36
C TYR A 190 2.73 -0.50 -5.68
N SER A 191 3.18 -1.75 -5.74
CA SER A 191 4.54 -2.11 -6.13
C SER A 191 4.53 -3.33 -7.05
N ALA A 192 5.38 -3.30 -8.07
CA ALA A 192 5.64 -4.41 -8.98
C ALA A 192 7.06 -4.28 -9.54
N GLU A 193 7.61 -5.37 -10.08
CA GLU A 193 8.80 -5.28 -10.91
C GLU A 193 8.58 -4.27 -12.03
N SER A 194 9.60 -3.45 -12.35
CA SER A 194 9.46 -2.35 -13.33
C SER A 194 8.95 -2.83 -14.69
N SER A 195 9.34 -4.04 -15.11
CA SER A 195 8.87 -4.67 -16.36
C SER A 195 7.37 -5.03 -16.36
N LYS A 196 6.73 -5.09 -15.19
CA LYS A 196 5.34 -5.54 -15.01
C LYS A 196 4.43 -4.44 -14.46
N PHE A 197 5.00 -3.33 -14.01
CA PHE A 197 4.27 -2.26 -13.36
C PHE A 197 3.09 -1.77 -14.20
N ASP A 198 3.31 -1.45 -15.48
CA ASP A 198 2.26 -0.97 -16.38
C ASP A 198 1.20 -2.02 -16.71
N THR A 199 1.53 -3.32 -16.62
CA THR A 199 0.58 -4.41 -16.87
C THR A 199 -0.55 -4.44 -15.85
N TYR A 200 -0.24 -4.19 -14.57
CA TYR A 200 -1.21 -4.23 -13.49
C TYR A 200 -1.76 -2.87 -13.09
N LEU A 201 -1.13 -1.78 -13.52
CA LEU A 201 -1.54 -0.41 -13.19
C LEU A 201 -3.02 -0.11 -13.51
N PRO A 202 -3.62 -0.57 -14.65
CA PRO A 202 -5.05 -0.40 -14.90
C PRO A 202 -5.92 -1.05 -13.84
N THR A 203 -5.59 -2.26 -13.40
CA THR A 203 -6.30 -2.98 -12.33
C THR A 203 -6.20 -2.23 -11.01
N ILE A 204 -5.02 -1.74 -10.65
CA ILE A 204 -4.82 -0.92 -9.44
C ILE A 204 -5.67 0.35 -9.48
N LYS A 205 -5.72 1.03 -10.63
CA LYS A 205 -6.58 2.21 -10.80
C LYS A 205 -8.06 1.88 -10.61
N GLN A 206 -8.54 0.75 -11.12
CA GLN A 206 -9.92 0.29 -10.89
C GLN A 206 -10.20 0.01 -9.41
N ILE A 207 -9.27 -0.65 -8.71
CA ILE A 207 -9.38 -0.90 -7.26
C ILE A 207 -9.49 0.44 -6.52
N LEU A 208 -8.60 1.39 -6.77
CA LEU A 208 -8.59 2.71 -6.13
C LEU A 208 -9.81 3.57 -6.50
N GLN A 209 -10.39 3.42 -7.70
CA GLN A 209 -11.64 4.07 -8.09
C GLN A 209 -12.85 3.56 -7.32
N SER A 210 -12.83 2.31 -6.86
CA SER A 210 -13.88 1.72 -6.03
C SER A 210 -13.78 2.09 -4.55
N LEU A 211 -12.65 2.69 -4.14
CA LEU A 211 -12.36 3.04 -2.76
C LEU A 211 -13.41 4.00 -2.18
N ARG A 212 -13.84 3.69 -0.96
CA ARG A 212 -14.67 4.57 -0.13
C ARG A 212 -14.04 4.61 1.26
N ILE A 213 -14.06 5.77 1.88
CA ILE A 213 -13.60 5.96 3.25
C ILE A 213 -14.70 6.65 4.04
N ASP A 214 -15.24 5.96 5.03
CA ASP A 214 -16.22 6.49 5.95
C ASP A 214 -15.52 7.12 7.15
N THR A 215 -15.70 8.41 7.33
CA THR A 215 -15.12 9.20 8.43
C THR A 215 -16.07 9.45 9.58
N SER A 216 -17.27 8.90 9.52
CA SER A 216 -18.32 9.13 10.54
C SER A 216 -18.08 8.43 11.88
N LYS A 217 -16.88 7.78 12.06
CA LYS A 217 -16.51 7.07 13.29
C LYS A 217 -15.33 7.70 13.99
#